data_6c8629edab910b39b3dab9d52be09d43
#
_entry.id   6c8629edab910b39b3dab9d52be09d43
#
_cell.length_a   1.000
_cell.length_b   1.000
_cell.length_c   1.000
_cell.angle_alpha   90.00
_cell.angle_beta   90.00
_cell.angle_gamma   90.00
#
_symmetry.space_group_name_H-M   'P 1'
#
loop_
_entity.id
_entity.type
_entity.pdbx_description
1 polymer ?
#
loop_
_entity_poly.entity_id
_entity_poly.type
_entity_poly.pdbx_seq_one_letter_code
_entity_poly.pdbx_strand_id
1 'polypeptide(L)'
;MSETEYDVIVAGYGPVGETCANLLGYYGIKALILDKEKNTYPLPRAITWDAECQRAMSHCEFLSEVKTRKIRGVDNKDANKKSIMKITMEGFDTYNYQHRILFIHQPQFDEAHRENAKKYPTNTIKTGSELLAVDEVNGIINCTYKN
;
A
#
# COMPACT_ATOMS: atom_id res chain seq x y z
N MET A 1 -17.74 26.90 -5.18
CA MET A 1 -16.67 25.88 -5.13
C MET A 1 -16.95 24.94 -6.28
N SER A 2 -16.00 24.66 -7.13
CA SER A 2 -16.19 23.71 -8.24
C SER A 2 -16.30 22.31 -7.66
N GLU A 3 -17.44 21.68 -7.84
CA GLU A 3 -17.60 20.26 -7.54
C GLU A 3 -16.73 19.47 -8.52
N THR A 4 -15.83 18.67 -7.99
CA THR A 4 -15.02 17.76 -8.80
C THR A 4 -15.48 16.35 -8.49
N GLU A 5 -15.98 15.64 -9.50
CA GLU A 5 -16.42 14.26 -9.36
C GLU A 5 -15.24 13.30 -9.47
N TYR A 6 -15.28 12.26 -8.66
CA TYR A 6 -14.36 11.12 -8.65
C TYR A 6 -15.15 9.82 -8.63
N ASP A 7 -14.60 8.78 -9.23
CA ASP A 7 -15.18 7.43 -9.17
C ASP A 7 -14.96 6.79 -7.79
N VAL A 8 -13.81 7.09 -7.17
CA VAL A 8 -13.41 6.52 -5.88
C VAL A 8 -12.76 7.58 -4.99
N ILE A 9 -13.08 7.53 -3.70
CA ILE A 9 -12.38 8.31 -2.67
C ILE A 9 -11.65 7.32 -1.74
N VAL A 10 -10.35 7.50 -1.58
CA VAL A 10 -9.51 6.73 -0.66
C VAL A 10 -9.16 7.59 0.54
N ALA A 11 -9.62 7.20 1.72
CA ALA A 11 -9.32 7.89 2.98
C ALA A 11 -8.18 7.17 3.72
N GLY A 12 -7.04 7.82 3.79
CA GLY A 12 -5.77 7.30 4.29
C GLY A 12 -4.81 6.90 3.17
N TYR A 13 -3.56 7.37 3.25
CA TYR A 13 -2.52 7.11 2.26
C TYR A 13 -1.32 6.40 2.90
N GLY A 14 -1.64 5.38 3.73
CA GLY A 14 -0.68 4.37 4.20
C GLY A 14 -0.61 3.19 3.23
N PRO A 15 0.06 2.08 3.59
CA PRO A 15 0.32 0.96 2.68
C PRO A 15 -0.89 0.44 1.89
N VAL A 16 -2.07 0.38 2.52
CA VAL A 16 -3.31 -0.03 1.84
C VAL A 16 -3.79 1.04 0.85
N GLY A 17 -3.85 2.30 1.29
CA GLY A 17 -4.28 3.41 0.43
C GLY A 17 -3.32 3.66 -0.73
N GLU A 18 -2.02 3.50 -0.51
CA GLU A 18 -0.98 3.57 -1.54
C GLU A 18 -1.17 2.46 -2.59
N THR A 19 -1.45 1.24 -2.15
CA THR A 19 -1.77 0.12 -3.04
C THR A 19 -3.02 0.41 -3.84
N CYS A 20 -4.10 0.88 -3.20
CA CYS A 20 -5.32 1.27 -3.89
C CYS A 20 -5.06 2.37 -4.93
N ALA A 21 -4.34 3.43 -4.58
CA ALA A 21 -4.02 4.52 -5.49
C ALA A 21 -3.25 4.05 -6.73
N ASN A 22 -2.29 3.15 -6.55
CA ASN A 22 -1.53 2.57 -7.66
C ASN A 22 -2.42 1.73 -8.58
N LEU A 23 -3.26 0.86 -8.03
CA LEU A 23 -4.15 0.01 -8.81
C LEU A 23 -5.24 0.81 -9.52
N LEU A 24 -5.88 1.77 -8.82
CA LEU A 24 -6.88 2.64 -9.42
C LEU A 24 -6.28 3.44 -10.58
N GLY A 25 -5.08 4.01 -10.37
CA GLY A 25 -4.36 4.73 -11.41
C GLY A 25 -3.99 3.83 -12.60
N TYR A 26 -3.50 2.61 -12.35
CA TYR A 26 -3.20 1.63 -13.40
C TYR A 26 -4.43 1.28 -14.26
N TYR A 27 -5.59 1.14 -13.63
CA TYR A 27 -6.86 0.87 -14.33
C TYR A 27 -7.54 2.12 -14.90
N GLY A 28 -6.93 3.31 -14.75
CA GLY A 28 -7.48 4.55 -15.29
C GLY A 28 -8.72 5.08 -14.55
N ILE A 29 -8.96 4.62 -13.33
CA ILE A 29 -10.08 5.04 -12.49
C ILE A 29 -9.75 6.37 -11.83
N LYS A 30 -10.66 7.34 -11.90
CA LYS A 30 -10.46 8.67 -11.35
C LYS A 30 -10.63 8.66 -9.84
N ALA A 31 -9.53 8.85 -9.11
CA ALA A 31 -9.51 8.71 -7.66
C ALA A 31 -9.05 9.98 -6.93
N LEU A 32 -9.74 10.27 -5.81
CA LEU A 32 -9.29 11.24 -4.81
C LEU A 32 -8.69 10.49 -3.63
N ILE A 33 -7.43 10.74 -3.35
CA ILE A 33 -6.69 10.14 -2.23
C ILE A 33 -6.43 11.20 -1.17
N LEU A 34 -6.94 11.01 0.03
CA LEU A 34 -6.81 11.93 1.16
C LEU A 34 -5.96 11.29 2.24
N ASP A 35 -5.05 12.06 2.82
CA ASP A 35 -4.34 11.67 4.05
C ASP A 35 -4.19 12.88 4.97
N LYS A 36 -4.52 12.72 6.25
CA LYS A 36 -4.31 13.75 7.27
C LYS A 36 -2.83 14.04 7.51
N GLU A 37 -1.97 13.04 7.30
CA GLU A 37 -0.53 13.19 7.42
C GLU A 37 0.08 13.73 6.13
N LYS A 38 1.02 14.66 6.24
CA LYS A 38 1.72 15.22 5.07
C LYS A 38 2.78 14.27 4.51
N ASN A 39 3.43 13.52 5.39
CA ASN A 39 4.58 12.70 5.07
C ASN A 39 4.32 11.24 5.38
N THR A 40 5.13 10.36 4.81
CA THR A 40 5.19 8.94 5.17
C THR A 40 5.61 8.78 6.64
N TYR A 41 5.17 7.69 7.26
CA TYR A 41 5.58 7.37 8.63
C TYR A 41 7.09 7.07 8.66
N PRO A 42 7.90 7.83 9.42
CA PRO A 42 9.36 7.78 9.27
C PRO A 42 10.04 6.61 10.00
N LEU A 43 9.34 5.98 10.97
CA LEU A 43 9.96 4.93 11.77
C LEU A 43 9.86 3.59 11.04
N PRO A 44 11.00 2.91 10.81
CA PRO A 44 11.00 1.62 10.15
C PRO A 44 10.33 0.58 11.03
N ARG A 45 9.44 -0.21 10.43
CA ARG A 45 8.85 -1.39 11.03
C ARG A 45 9.34 -2.61 10.26
N ALA A 46 9.48 -3.74 10.96
CA ALA A 46 9.71 -5.02 10.32
C ALA A 46 8.41 -5.47 9.65
N ILE A 47 8.30 -5.21 8.35
CA ILE A 47 7.15 -5.59 7.54
C ILE A 47 7.56 -6.64 6.55
N THR A 48 6.67 -7.59 6.36
CA THR A 48 6.79 -8.61 5.33
C THR A 48 5.83 -8.34 4.19
N TRP A 49 6.29 -8.63 3.00
CA TRP A 49 5.53 -8.50 1.77
C TRP A 49 5.42 -9.88 1.13
N ASP A 50 4.22 -10.43 1.09
CA ASP A 50 3.96 -11.77 0.60
C ASP A 50 3.79 -11.84 -0.93
N ALA A 51 3.69 -13.06 -1.45
CA ALA A 51 3.58 -13.29 -2.89
C ALA A 51 2.27 -12.73 -3.48
N GLU A 52 1.17 -12.71 -2.72
CA GLU A 52 -0.10 -12.18 -3.20
C GLU A 52 -0.05 -10.65 -3.35
N CYS A 53 0.52 -9.96 -2.38
CA CYS A 53 0.76 -8.53 -2.47
C CYS A 53 1.72 -8.20 -3.63
N GLN A 54 2.80 -9.00 -3.81
CA GLN A 54 3.71 -8.86 -4.95
C GLN A 54 2.98 -9.04 -6.28
N ARG A 55 2.10 -10.03 -6.37
CA ARG A 55 1.28 -10.28 -7.57
C ARG A 55 0.33 -9.12 -7.86
N ALA A 56 -0.39 -8.63 -6.86
CA ALA A 56 -1.30 -7.49 -7.02
C ALA A 56 -0.58 -6.25 -7.56
N MET A 57 0.67 -6.05 -7.15
CA MET A 57 1.49 -4.90 -7.54
C MET A 57 2.44 -5.18 -8.70
N SER A 58 2.35 -6.35 -9.35
CA SER A 58 3.24 -6.74 -10.45
C SER A 58 3.19 -5.83 -11.67
N HIS A 59 2.09 -5.08 -11.81
CA HIS A 59 1.92 -4.08 -12.87
C HIS A 59 2.59 -2.73 -12.56
N CYS A 60 3.09 -2.55 -11.33
CA CYS A 60 3.74 -1.33 -10.89
C CYS A 60 5.26 -1.52 -10.92
N GLU A 61 5.95 -0.80 -11.77
CA GLU A 61 7.40 -0.99 -12.03
C GLU A 61 8.33 -0.55 -10.90
N PHE A 62 7.82 0.12 -9.86
CA PHE A 62 8.63 0.68 -8.76
C PHE A 62 9.29 -0.36 -7.86
N LEU A 63 8.93 -1.62 -7.97
CA LEU A 63 9.43 -2.70 -7.10
C LEU A 63 10.94 -2.90 -7.16
N SER A 64 11.56 -2.56 -8.28
CA SER A 64 13.02 -2.62 -8.43
C SER A 64 13.77 -1.59 -7.57
N GLU A 65 13.10 -0.53 -7.14
CA GLU A 65 13.67 0.55 -6.35
C GLU A 65 13.65 0.27 -4.83
N VAL A 66 12.85 -0.71 -4.40
CA VAL A 66 12.68 -1.03 -2.98
C VAL A 66 13.71 -2.05 -2.53
N LYS A 67 14.45 -1.72 -1.48
CA LYS A 67 15.38 -2.67 -0.84
C LYS A 67 14.59 -3.77 -0.12
N THR A 68 14.78 -5.00 -0.58
CA THR A 68 14.12 -6.18 -0.02
C THR A 68 15.13 -7.21 0.47
N ARG A 69 14.70 -8.06 1.41
CA ARG A 69 15.43 -9.27 1.81
C ARG A 69 14.51 -10.48 1.81
N LYS A 70 14.99 -11.57 1.22
CA LYS A 70 14.29 -12.86 1.21
C LYS A 70 14.22 -13.44 2.60
N ILE A 71 13.04 -13.96 2.98
CA ILE A 71 12.86 -14.76 4.19
C ILE A 71 13.07 -16.22 3.84
N ARG A 72 14.03 -16.88 4.51
CA ARG A 72 14.29 -18.31 4.33
C ARG A 72 13.34 -19.18 5.14
N GLY A 73 12.79 -18.64 6.19
CA GLY A 73 11.84 -19.34 7.04
C GLY A 73 11.49 -18.58 8.30
N VAL A 74 10.52 -19.10 9.03
CA VAL A 74 10.04 -18.57 10.31
C VAL A 74 10.11 -19.68 11.33
N ASP A 75 10.68 -19.41 12.50
CA ASP A 75 10.71 -20.31 13.64
C ASP A 75 10.02 -19.62 14.84
N ASN A 76 8.78 -20.02 15.09
CA ASN A 76 8.00 -19.53 16.22
C ASN A 76 8.37 -20.32 17.46
N LYS A 77 8.79 -19.64 18.52
CA LYS A 77 9.26 -20.24 19.77
C LYS A 77 8.39 -19.84 20.95
N ASP A 78 8.27 -20.74 21.92
CA ASP A 78 7.67 -20.41 23.22
C ASP A 78 8.60 -19.53 24.08
N ALA A 79 8.14 -19.18 25.29
CA ALA A 79 8.92 -18.39 26.24
C ALA A 79 10.23 -19.09 26.68
N ASN A 80 10.29 -20.42 26.59
CA ASN A 80 11.46 -21.23 26.91
C ASN A 80 12.39 -21.44 25.69
N LYS A 81 12.14 -20.72 24.58
CA LYS A 81 12.87 -20.82 23.31
C LYS A 81 12.72 -22.17 22.57
N LYS A 82 11.74 -22.98 22.95
CA LYS A 82 11.41 -24.23 22.26
C LYS A 82 10.61 -23.89 21.00
N SER A 83 11.00 -24.47 19.86
CA SER A 83 10.27 -24.29 18.59
C SER A 83 8.87 -24.90 18.69
N ILE A 84 7.85 -24.08 18.46
CA ILE A 84 6.43 -24.48 18.38
C ILE A 84 6.09 -24.82 16.94
N MET A 85 6.51 -23.95 15.99
CA MET A 85 6.25 -24.11 14.58
C MET A 85 7.41 -23.57 13.77
N LYS A 86 7.91 -24.39 12.86
CA LYS A 86 8.96 -24.00 11.92
C LYS A 86 8.43 -24.11 10.49
N ILE A 87 8.49 -23.01 9.75
CA ILE A 87 8.09 -22.94 8.36
C ILE A 87 9.34 -22.63 7.54
N THR A 88 9.66 -23.49 6.58
CA THR A 88 10.70 -23.18 5.59
C THR A 88 10.05 -22.58 4.34
N MET A 89 10.73 -21.59 3.77
CA MET A 89 10.30 -20.91 2.54
C MET A 89 11.16 -21.33 1.33
N GLU A 90 12.12 -22.22 1.53
CA GLU A 90 12.99 -22.73 0.46
C GLU A 90 12.24 -23.76 -0.40
N GLY A 91 12.40 -23.69 -1.71
CA GLY A 91 11.87 -24.66 -2.67
C GLY A 91 10.39 -24.51 -3.03
N PHE A 92 9.75 -23.43 -2.63
CA PHE A 92 8.37 -23.14 -3.04
C PHE A 92 8.32 -21.98 -4.04
N ASP A 93 8.20 -22.31 -5.32
CA ASP A 93 7.79 -21.34 -6.33
C ASP A 93 6.28 -21.11 -6.25
N THR A 94 5.88 -19.90 -5.91
CA THR A 94 4.49 -19.49 -5.93
C THR A 94 4.25 -18.59 -7.13
N TYR A 95 3.47 -19.06 -8.12
CA TYR A 95 2.98 -18.27 -9.24
C TYR A 95 4.06 -17.52 -10.04
N ASN A 96 5.22 -18.13 -10.29
CA ASN A 96 6.38 -17.52 -10.95
C ASN A 96 7.06 -16.38 -10.15
N TYR A 97 6.66 -16.14 -8.91
CA TYR A 97 7.39 -15.22 -8.02
C TYR A 97 8.48 -15.97 -7.28
N GLN A 98 9.71 -15.54 -7.48
CA GLN A 98 10.91 -16.22 -6.95
C GLN A 98 10.99 -16.22 -5.42
N HIS A 99 10.10 -15.48 -4.73
CA HIS A 99 10.17 -15.34 -3.28
C HIS A 99 8.78 -15.23 -2.68
N ARG A 100 8.47 -16.15 -1.78
CA ARG A 100 7.19 -16.22 -1.08
C ARG A 100 6.94 -15.01 -0.19
N ILE A 101 7.97 -14.58 0.55
CA ILE A 101 7.88 -13.47 1.50
C ILE A 101 9.19 -12.68 1.46
N LEU A 102 9.07 -11.37 1.38
CA LEU A 102 10.18 -10.44 1.44
C LEU A 102 10.08 -9.58 2.70
N PHE A 103 11.20 -9.33 3.37
CA PHE A 103 11.31 -8.19 4.28
C PHE A 103 11.50 -6.93 3.47
N ILE A 104 10.79 -5.88 3.85
CA ILE A 104 10.89 -4.55 3.25
C ILE A 104 11.25 -3.51 4.30
N HIS A 105 11.91 -2.44 3.88
CA HIS A 105 12.10 -1.25 4.69
C HIS A 105 10.91 -0.33 4.44
N GLN A 106 9.96 -0.31 5.38
CA GLN A 106 8.67 0.34 5.20
C GLN A 106 8.75 1.78 4.69
N PRO A 107 9.54 2.71 5.26
CA PRO A 107 9.56 4.09 4.76
C PRO A 107 9.96 4.21 3.28
N GLN A 108 10.92 3.41 2.82
CA GLN A 108 11.31 3.39 1.41
C GLN A 108 10.22 2.78 0.53
N PHE A 109 9.54 1.76 1.03
CA PHE A 109 8.44 1.11 0.33
C PHE A 109 7.26 2.08 0.16
N ASP A 110 6.84 2.73 1.24
CA ASP A 110 5.75 3.71 1.21
C ASP A 110 6.11 4.89 0.29
N GLU A 111 7.35 5.38 0.34
CA GLU A 111 7.80 6.46 -0.54
C GLU A 111 7.76 6.06 -2.02
N ALA A 112 8.28 4.88 -2.35
CA ALA A 112 8.25 4.36 -3.72
C ALA A 112 6.81 4.15 -4.24
N HIS A 113 5.91 3.65 -3.39
CA HIS A 113 4.49 3.54 -3.70
C HIS A 113 3.85 4.90 -4.01
N ARG A 114 4.10 5.89 -3.15
CA ARG A 114 3.56 7.25 -3.30
C ARG A 114 4.08 7.93 -4.55
N GLU A 115 5.36 7.80 -4.86
CA GLU A 115 5.95 8.37 -6.08
C GLU A 115 5.38 7.69 -7.33
N ASN A 116 5.17 6.38 -7.30
CA ASN A 116 4.56 5.68 -8.43
C ASN A 116 3.10 6.10 -8.66
N ALA A 117 2.32 6.24 -7.60
CA ALA A 117 0.92 6.64 -7.69
C ALA A 117 0.73 8.04 -8.28
N LYS A 118 1.70 8.94 -8.12
CA LYS A 118 1.70 10.29 -8.73
C LYS A 118 1.87 10.28 -10.25
N LYS A 119 2.40 9.19 -10.83
CA LYS A 119 2.56 9.06 -12.28
C LYS A 119 1.22 8.95 -13.02
N TYR A 120 0.16 8.56 -12.32
CA TYR A 120 -1.16 8.37 -12.90
C TYR A 120 -1.96 9.68 -12.89
N PRO A 121 -2.32 10.24 -14.06
CA PRO A 121 -3.05 11.52 -14.15
C PRO A 121 -4.48 11.44 -13.60
N THR A 122 -5.02 10.24 -13.44
CA THR A 122 -6.35 9.99 -12.85
C THR A 122 -6.37 10.12 -11.33
N ASN A 123 -5.20 10.11 -10.68
CA ASN A 123 -5.09 10.29 -9.25
C ASN A 123 -5.00 11.76 -8.85
N THR A 124 -5.88 12.19 -7.95
CA THR A 124 -5.74 13.46 -7.22
C THR A 124 -5.33 13.15 -5.79
N ILE A 125 -4.07 13.42 -5.44
CA ILE A 125 -3.51 13.10 -4.13
C ILE A 125 -3.40 14.37 -3.30
N LYS A 126 -4.01 14.36 -2.10
CA LYS A 126 -4.01 15.47 -1.14
C LYS A 126 -3.55 14.97 0.23
N THR A 127 -2.26 15.12 0.51
CA THR A 127 -1.68 14.88 1.84
C THR A 127 -1.83 16.12 2.72
N GLY A 128 -1.90 15.95 4.04
CA GLY A 128 -2.25 17.01 4.99
C GLY A 128 -3.74 17.36 4.98
N SER A 129 -4.58 16.52 4.35
CA SER A 129 -6.01 16.73 4.18
C SER A 129 -6.79 15.67 4.95
N GLU A 130 -7.47 16.09 6.00
CA GLU A 130 -8.24 15.18 6.87
C GLU A 130 -9.68 15.06 6.41
N LEU A 131 -10.15 13.84 6.14
CA LEU A 131 -11.56 13.57 5.90
C LEU A 131 -12.36 13.81 7.19
N LEU A 132 -13.37 14.66 7.12
CA LEU A 132 -14.18 15.04 8.29
C LEU A 132 -15.54 14.37 8.29
N ALA A 133 -16.20 14.29 7.13
CA ALA A 133 -17.53 13.72 7.01
C ALA A 133 -17.73 13.08 5.63
N VAL A 134 -18.63 12.11 5.60
CA VAL A 134 -19.10 11.42 4.40
C VAL A 134 -20.62 11.36 4.49
N ASP A 135 -21.30 11.89 3.49
CA ASP A 135 -22.76 11.89 3.41
C ASP A 135 -23.20 11.34 2.05
N GLU A 136 -24.30 10.61 2.02
CA GLU A 136 -24.91 10.15 0.77
C GLU A 136 -26.19 10.98 0.49
N VAL A 137 -26.23 11.60 -0.69
CA VAL A 137 -27.39 12.33 -1.15
C VAL A 137 -27.74 11.90 -2.58
N ASN A 138 -28.91 11.35 -2.78
CA ASN A 138 -29.39 10.88 -4.07
C ASN A 138 -28.45 9.89 -4.79
N GLY A 139 -27.80 9.00 -4.04
CA GLY A 139 -26.86 8.02 -4.58
C GLY A 139 -25.45 8.58 -4.87
N ILE A 140 -25.21 9.85 -4.53
CA ILE A 140 -23.90 10.49 -4.65
C ILE A 140 -23.26 10.58 -3.26
N ILE A 141 -22.02 10.12 -3.16
CA ILE A 141 -21.24 10.26 -1.94
C ILE A 141 -20.54 11.61 -1.92
N ASN A 142 -20.89 12.44 -0.94
CA ASN A 142 -20.24 13.72 -0.68
C ASN A 142 -19.21 13.55 0.43
N CYS A 143 -17.99 14.02 0.21
CA CYS A 143 -16.97 14.02 1.23
C CYS A 143 -16.52 15.44 1.59
N THR A 144 -16.49 15.73 2.88
CA THR A 144 -15.97 16.99 3.44
C THR A 144 -14.60 16.73 4.05
N TYR A 145 -13.61 17.51 3.65
CA TYR A 145 -12.26 17.41 4.20
C TYR A 145 -11.68 18.81 4.45
N LYS A 146 -10.69 18.89 5.33
CA LYS A 146 -9.92 20.11 5.60
C LYS A 146 -8.44 19.90 5.23
N ASN A 147 -7.81 20.95 4.77
CA ASN A 147 -6.36 21.06 4.55
C ASN A 147 -5.69 21.60 5.81
#